data_4d975d4f0cd94a1fd729ae7f343ae620
#
_entry.id   4d975d4f0cd94a1fd729ae7f343ae620
#
_cell.length_a   1.000
_cell.length_b   1.000
_cell.length_c   1.000
_cell.angle_alpha   90.00
_cell.angle_beta   90.00
_cell.angle_gamma   90.00
#
_symmetry.space_group_name_H-M   'P 1'
#
loop_
_entity.id
_entity.type
_entity.pdbx_description
1 polymer ?
#
loop_
_entity_poly.entity_id
_entity_poly.type
_entity_poly.pdbx_seq_one_letter_code
_entity_poly.pdbx_strand_id
1 'polypeptide(L)'
;MSESRLHHLACGTPDVERLARFYSSVLGLPEVARHFEADGSLRSIWLDLGAGIFMIEKSGLEPSLVSGVGFFLLALRVSPEERTAFEGRLGAAGAEIESRSEWTSYARDPDGNRIALSHYPKAAPAGPAAAKPG
;
A
#
# COMPACT_ATOMS: atom_id res chain seq x y z
N MET A 1 -9.29 8.92 28.50
CA MET A 1 -10.01 8.30 27.41
C MET A 1 -9.02 7.76 26.40
N SER A 2 -9.12 6.50 26.08
CA SER A 2 -8.25 5.90 25.09
C SER A 2 -8.91 5.98 23.72
N GLU A 3 -8.07 6.12 22.71
CA GLU A 3 -8.53 6.15 21.33
C GLU A 3 -7.98 4.94 20.60
N SER A 4 -8.78 4.41 19.69
CA SER A 4 -8.33 3.31 18.84
C SER A 4 -7.30 3.84 17.85
N ARG A 5 -6.25 3.06 17.65
CA ARG A 5 -5.20 3.40 16.69
C ARG A 5 -4.87 2.18 15.89
N LEU A 6 -4.38 2.41 14.70
CA LEU A 6 -3.93 1.31 13.86
C LEU A 6 -2.72 0.64 14.52
N HIS A 7 -2.82 -0.65 14.81
CA HIS A 7 -1.69 -1.44 15.29
C HIS A 7 -0.98 -2.09 14.11
N HIS A 8 -1.72 -2.79 13.30
CA HIS A 8 -1.15 -3.40 12.10
C HIS A 8 -2.26 -3.72 11.10
N LEU A 9 -1.84 -3.87 9.85
CA LEU A 9 -2.64 -4.40 8.76
C LEU A 9 -1.92 -5.63 8.26
N ALA A 10 -2.61 -6.74 8.11
CA ALA A 10 -2.00 -7.97 7.64
C ALA A 10 -2.52 -8.30 6.24
N CYS A 11 -1.61 -8.77 5.39
CA CYS A 11 -1.92 -9.16 4.03
C CYS A 11 -1.30 -10.52 3.76
N GLY A 12 -2.10 -11.46 3.30
CA GLY A 12 -1.62 -12.79 2.94
C GLY A 12 -1.14 -12.83 1.50
N THR A 13 -0.07 -13.57 1.26
CA THR A 13 0.50 -13.71 -0.09
C THR A 13 1.20 -15.07 -0.22
N PRO A 14 1.17 -15.66 -1.41
CA PRO A 14 1.98 -16.88 -1.62
C PRO A 14 3.47 -16.57 -1.76
N ASP A 15 3.85 -15.30 -1.98
CA ASP A 15 5.25 -14.92 -2.18
C ASP A 15 5.55 -13.66 -1.38
N VAL A 16 5.96 -13.87 -0.13
CA VAL A 16 6.22 -12.79 0.82
C VAL A 16 7.31 -11.83 0.32
N GLU A 17 8.41 -12.39 -0.21
CA GLU A 17 9.54 -11.57 -0.65
C GLU A 17 9.14 -10.66 -1.81
N ARG A 18 8.39 -11.19 -2.75
CA ARG A 18 7.96 -10.44 -3.93
C ARG A 18 7.02 -9.29 -3.53
N LEU A 19 6.03 -9.58 -2.71
CA LEU A 19 5.08 -8.56 -2.30
C LEU A 19 5.75 -7.49 -1.43
N ALA A 20 6.57 -7.91 -0.48
CA ALA A 20 7.28 -6.97 0.39
C ALA A 20 8.22 -6.07 -0.41
N ARG A 21 8.90 -6.63 -1.42
CA ARG A 21 9.80 -5.83 -2.26
C ARG A 21 9.04 -4.74 -3.01
N PHE A 22 7.85 -5.05 -3.48
CA PHE A 22 7.02 -4.05 -4.12
C PHE A 22 6.75 -2.87 -3.17
N TYR A 23 6.28 -3.16 -1.98
CA TYR A 23 5.95 -2.09 -1.02
C TYR A 23 7.19 -1.36 -0.50
N SER A 24 8.30 -2.04 -0.33
CA SER A 24 9.51 -1.39 0.17
C SER A 24 10.28 -0.65 -0.93
N SER A 25 10.48 -1.28 -2.09
CA SER A 25 11.32 -0.70 -3.15
C SER A 25 10.54 0.26 -4.04
N VAL A 26 9.29 -0.05 -4.37
CA VAL A 26 8.49 0.80 -5.25
C VAL A 26 7.79 1.89 -4.46
N LEU A 27 7.18 1.55 -3.33
CA LEU A 27 6.40 2.49 -2.55
C LEU A 27 7.14 3.05 -1.33
N GLY A 28 8.34 2.58 -1.07
CA GLY A 28 9.21 3.20 -0.06
C GLY A 28 8.90 2.89 1.39
N LEU A 29 8.15 1.83 1.69
CA LEU A 29 7.87 1.48 3.07
C LEU A 29 9.08 0.76 3.68
N PRO A 30 9.66 1.26 4.78
CA PRO A 30 10.84 0.64 5.36
C PRO A 30 10.52 -0.74 5.94
N GLU A 31 11.44 -1.68 5.75
CA GLU A 31 11.33 -2.99 6.38
C GLU A 31 11.76 -2.87 7.84
N VAL A 32 10.98 -3.42 8.77
CA VAL A 32 11.29 -3.36 10.20
C VAL A 32 11.56 -4.73 10.80
N ALA A 33 11.08 -5.82 10.20
CA ALA A 33 11.32 -7.15 10.75
C ALA A 33 11.09 -8.24 9.71
N ARG A 34 11.73 -9.38 9.91
CA ARG A 34 11.51 -10.60 9.16
C ARG A 34 11.34 -11.75 10.14
N HIS A 35 10.43 -12.64 9.83
CA HIS A 35 10.17 -13.80 10.65
C HIS A 35 10.23 -15.06 9.81
N PHE A 36 10.74 -16.13 10.41
CA PHE A 36 11.01 -17.37 9.70
C PHE A 36 10.28 -18.52 10.36
N GLU A 37 9.97 -19.55 9.57
CA GLU A 37 9.46 -20.79 10.09
C GLU A 37 10.58 -21.59 10.75
N ALA A 38 10.21 -22.66 11.49
CA ALA A 38 11.19 -23.51 12.14
C ALA A 38 12.18 -24.14 11.15
N ASP A 39 11.74 -24.36 9.90
CA ASP A 39 12.61 -24.96 8.88
C ASP A 39 13.47 -23.93 8.17
N GLY A 40 13.42 -22.65 8.58
CA GLY A 40 14.23 -21.59 8.00
C GLY A 40 13.58 -20.85 6.84
N SER A 41 12.42 -21.29 6.38
CA SER A 41 11.74 -20.59 5.30
C SER A 41 11.12 -19.29 5.79
N LEU A 42 11.01 -18.31 4.90
CA LEU A 42 10.47 -17.01 5.24
C LEU A 42 8.96 -17.10 5.48
N ARG A 43 8.52 -16.61 6.64
CA ARG A 43 7.10 -16.60 6.99
C ARG A 43 6.46 -15.23 6.79
N SER A 44 7.15 -14.17 7.18
CA SER A 44 6.58 -12.83 7.04
C SER A 44 7.66 -11.76 6.98
N ILE A 45 7.30 -10.64 6.36
CA ILE A 45 8.10 -9.41 6.37
C ILE A 45 7.18 -8.29 6.83
N TRP A 46 7.65 -7.52 7.79
CA TRP A 46 6.89 -6.42 8.36
C TRP A 46 7.48 -5.11 7.89
N LEU A 47 6.62 -4.23 7.41
CA LEU A 47 6.98 -2.90 6.91
C LEU A 47 6.34 -1.83 7.77
N ASP A 48 6.99 -0.67 7.83
CA ASP A 48 6.50 0.47 8.58
C ASP A 48 5.52 1.28 7.73
N LEU A 49 4.27 1.40 8.19
CA LEU A 49 3.27 2.23 7.51
C LEU A 49 3.30 3.69 7.99
N GLY A 50 4.16 3.98 8.96
CA GLY A 50 4.17 5.30 9.59
C GLY A 50 3.24 5.36 10.79
N ALA A 51 2.03 4.84 10.67
CA ALA A 51 1.04 4.83 11.75
C ALA A 51 0.71 3.42 12.22
N GLY A 52 1.54 2.46 11.89
CA GLY A 52 1.31 1.06 12.24
C GLY A 52 2.17 0.19 11.38
N ILE A 53 2.02 -1.11 11.52
CA ILE A 53 2.84 -2.11 10.82
C ILE A 53 2.02 -2.75 9.71
N PHE A 54 2.65 -2.94 8.58
CA PHE A 54 2.08 -3.72 7.49
C PHE A 54 2.74 -5.09 7.52
N MET A 55 1.98 -6.11 7.92
CA MET A 55 2.49 -7.47 8.07
C MET A 55 2.18 -8.25 6.81
N ILE A 56 3.18 -8.53 6.01
CA ILE A 56 3.04 -9.32 4.78
C ILE A 56 3.38 -10.75 5.15
N GLU A 57 2.39 -11.63 5.11
CA GLU A 57 2.51 -12.98 5.66
C GLU A 57 2.21 -14.04 4.62
N LYS A 58 2.94 -15.14 4.75
CA LYS A 58 2.74 -16.27 3.87
C LYS A 58 1.35 -16.84 4.07
N SER A 59 0.63 -17.04 2.97
CA SER A 59 -0.71 -17.60 2.98
C SER A 59 -0.82 -18.66 1.89
N GLY A 60 -2.00 -19.26 1.78
CA GLY A 60 -2.28 -20.19 0.71
C GLY A 60 -2.34 -19.50 -0.65
N LEU A 61 -2.50 -20.30 -1.68
CA LEU A 61 -2.51 -19.81 -3.05
C LEU A 61 -3.84 -19.20 -3.49
N GLU A 62 -4.89 -19.40 -2.70
CA GLU A 62 -6.20 -18.92 -3.07
C GLU A 62 -6.30 -17.43 -2.84
N PRO A 63 -6.51 -16.63 -3.89
CA PRO A 63 -6.70 -15.20 -3.68
C PRO A 63 -8.03 -14.96 -2.96
N SER A 64 -8.00 -14.01 -2.06
CA SER A 64 -9.22 -13.55 -1.42
C SER A 64 -9.94 -12.66 -2.42
N LEU A 65 -10.99 -13.17 -3.00
CA LEU A 65 -11.76 -12.42 -3.97
C LEU A 65 -12.80 -11.59 -3.24
N VAL A 66 -12.36 -10.50 -2.65
CA VAL A 66 -13.29 -9.57 -2.03
C VAL A 66 -13.56 -8.47 -3.06
N SER A 67 -14.72 -8.49 -3.64
CA SER A 67 -15.13 -7.43 -4.52
C SER A 67 -16.41 -6.83 -3.97
N GLY A 68 -16.37 -5.55 -3.68
CA GLY A 68 -17.53 -4.79 -3.32
C GLY A 68 -17.90 -4.77 -1.84
N VAL A 69 -17.48 -5.73 -1.07
CA VAL A 69 -17.79 -5.80 0.36
C VAL A 69 -16.52 -6.05 1.14
N GLY A 70 -16.32 -5.32 2.23
CA GLY A 70 -15.12 -5.45 3.05
C GLY A 70 -14.02 -4.49 2.64
N PHE A 71 -12.83 -4.70 3.16
CA PHE A 71 -11.69 -3.85 2.84
C PHE A 71 -11.27 -4.10 1.39
N PHE A 72 -11.07 -3.03 0.64
CA PHE A 72 -10.73 -3.17 -0.78
C PHE A 72 -9.64 -2.22 -1.25
N LEU A 73 -9.03 -1.48 -0.35
CA LEU A 73 -8.07 -0.47 -0.73
C LEU A 73 -7.10 -0.18 0.41
N LEU A 74 -5.81 -0.12 0.09
CA LEU A 74 -4.80 0.46 0.96
C LEU A 74 -4.40 1.78 0.35
N ALA A 75 -4.64 2.87 1.06
CA ALA A 75 -4.26 4.20 0.60
C ALA A 75 -3.07 4.71 1.41
N LEU A 76 -2.06 5.18 0.71
CA LEU A 76 -0.86 5.77 1.32
C LEU A 76 -0.89 7.28 1.10
N ARG A 77 -0.53 8.02 2.15
CA ARG A 77 -0.43 9.47 2.05
C ARG A 77 0.87 9.84 1.34
N VAL A 78 0.77 10.73 0.38
CA VAL A 78 1.93 11.27 -0.34
C VAL A 78 1.74 12.77 -0.51
N SER A 79 2.83 13.47 -0.80
CA SER A 79 2.70 14.85 -1.28
C SER A 79 2.40 14.83 -2.77
N PRO A 80 1.94 15.95 -3.38
CA PRO A 80 1.75 16.00 -4.82
C PRO A 80 3.03 15.63 -5.59
N GLU A 81 4.19 16.08 -5.11
CA GLU A 81 5.47 15.77 -5.76
C GLU A 81 5.81 14.29 -5.62
N GLU A 82 5.58 13.73 -4.43
CA GLU A 82 5.80 12.30 -4.21
C GLU A 82 4.87 11.46 -5.08
N ARG A 83 3.63 11.91 -5.27
CA ARG A 83 2.68 11.20 -6.11
C ARG A 83 3.25 10.97 -7.50
N THR A 84 3.80 12.03 -8.10
CA THR A 84 4.40 11.92 -9.44
C THR A 84 5.58 10.95 -9.44
N ALA A 85 6.45 11.03 -8.44
CA ALA A 85 7.60 10.14 -8.35
C ALA A 85 7.18 8.68 -8.17
N PHE A 86 6.19 8.44 -7.31
CA PHE A 86 5.70 7.07 -7.09
C PHE A 86 5.01 6.51 -8.33
N GLU A 87 4.26 7.35 -9.07
CA GLU A 87 3.67 6.88 -10.32
C GLU A 87 4.73 6.43 -11.31
N GLY A 88 5.84 7.15 -11.38
CA GLY A 88 6.97 6.74 -12.22
C GLY A 88 7.54 5.40 -11.81
N ARG A 89 7.72 5.18 -10.50
CA ARG A 89 8.24 3.91 -10.00
C ARG A 89 7.26 2.76 -10.21
N LEU A 90 5.96 3.04 -10.04
CA LEU A 90 4.94 2.03 -10.33
C LEU A 90 4.99 1.60 -11.79
N GLY A 91 5.06 2.58 -12.71
CA GLY A 91 5.16 2.27 -14.13
C GLY A 91 6.40 1.46 -14.45
N ALA A 92 7.56 1.83 -13.88
CA ALA A 92 8.79 1.10 -14.09
C ALA A 92 8.72 -0.33 -13.55
N ALA A 93 7.90 -0.57 -12.53
CA ALA A 93 7.72 -1.90 -11.96
C ALA A 93 6.60 -2.69 -12.67
N GLY A 94 6.01 -2.14 -13.71
CA GLY A 94 4.96 -2.83 -14.45
C GLY A 94 3.56 -2.65 -13.88
N ALA A 95 3.39 -1.78 -12.90
CA ALA A 95 2.09 -1.52 -12.29
C ALA A 95 1.47 -0.29 -12.93
N GLU A 96 0.41 -0.48 -13.67
CA GLU A 96 -0.26 0.62 -14.36
C GLU A 96 -1.14 1.41 -13.43
N ILE A 97 -1.23 2.71 -13.68
CA ILE A 97 -2.19 3.55 -12.98
C ILE A 97 -3.57 3.30 -13.60
N GLU A 98 -4.47 2.74 -12.82
CA GLU A 98 -5.81 2.39 -13.31
C GLU A 98 -6.71 3.60 -13.47
N SER A 99 -6.61 4.53 -12.53
CA SER A 99 -7.42 5.73 -12.59
C SER A 99 -6.80 6.81 -11.71
N ARG A 100 -7.22 8.05 -11.95
CA ARG A 100 -6.76 9.20 -11.20
C ARG A 100 -7.93 10.11 -10.90
N SER A 101 -7.87 10.75 -9.74
CA SER A 101 -8.67 11.92 -9.46
C SER A 101 -7.71 13.09 -9.23
N GLU A 102 -8.25 14.22 -8.82
CA GLU A 102 -7.42 15.38 -8.53
C GLU A 102 -6.36 15.08 -7.46
N TRP A 103 -6.70 14.26 -6.48
CA TRP A 103 -5.81 14.01 -5.34
C TRP A 103 -5.25 12.61 -5.25
N THR A 104 -5.75 11.68 -6.04
CA THR A 104 -5.48 10.27 -5.77
C THR A 104 -5.18 9.51 -7.06
N SER A 105 -4.18 8.65 -7.00
CA SER A 105 -3.87 7.70 -8.07
C SER A 105 -4.13 6.30 -7.56
N TYR A 106 -4.71 5.44 -8.40
CA TYR A 106 -5.06 4.07 -8.05
C TYR A 106 -4.28 3.08 -8.91
N ALA A 107 -3.81 2.01 -8.29
CA ALA A 107 -3.06 0.96 -8.98
C ALA A 107 -3.26 -0.37 -8.26
N ARG A 108 -2.55 -1.40 -8.72
CA ARG A 108 -2.59 -2.73 -8.11
C ARG A 108 -1.20 -3.15 -7.71
N ASP A 109 -1.11 -3.87 -6.59
CA ASP A 109 0.14 -4.51 -6.23
C ASP A 109 0.31 -5.81 -7.02
N PRO A 110 1.45 -6.51 -6.90
CA PRO A 110 1.69 -7.73 -7.70
C PRO A 110 0.67 -8.85 -7.48
N ASP A 111 -0.02 -8.85 -6.37
CA ASP A 111 -1.04 -9.86 -6.08
C ASP A 111 -2.44 -9.40 -6.47
N GLY A 112 -2.57 -8.20 -7.03
CA GLY A 112 -3.85 -7.67 -7.45
C GLY A 112 -4.58 -6.86 -6.39
N ASN A 113 -3.98 -6.63 -5.23
CA ASN A 113 -4.60 -5.78 -4.21
C ASN A 113 -4.61 -4.34 -4.67
N ARG A 114 -5.73 -3.66 -4.43
CA ARG A 114 -5.86 -2.28 -4.84
C ARG A 114 -5.15 -1.35 -3.88
N ILE A 115 -4.37 -0.43 -4.44
CA ILE A 115 -3.64 0.57 -3.65
C ILE A 115 -3.93 1.95 -4.20
N ALA A 116 -3.74 2.96 -3.36
CA ALA A 116 -3.89 4.34 -3.77
C ALA A 116 -2.80 5.21 -3.16
N LEU A 117 -2.46 6.25 -3.88
CA LEU A 117 -1.55 7.31 -3.42
C LEU A 117 -2.37 8.58 -3.40
N SER A 118 -2.49 9.20 -2.24
CA SER A 118 -3.40 10.33 -2.08
C SER A 118 -2.77 11.48 -1.31
N HIS A 119 -2.98 12.69 -1.79
CA HIS A 119 -2.59 13.90 -1.06
C HIS A 119 -3.80 14.70 -0.59
N TYR A 120 -4.98 14.13 -0.63
CA TYR A 120 -6.15 14.79 -0.09
C TYR A 120 -5.96 15.10 1.40
N PRO A 121 -6.32 16.27 1.90
CA PRO A 121 -7.04 17.35 1.22
C PRO A 121 -6.13 18.43 0.63
N LYS A 122 -4.83 18.18 0.50
CA LYS A 122 -3.92 19.20 -0.03
C LYS A 122 -4.02 19.24 -1.53
N ALA A 123 -4.78 20.19 -1.98
CA ALA A 123 -4.78 20.56 -3.38
C ALA A 123 -3.49 21.28 -3.70
N ALA A 124 -3.29 21.59 -4.97
CA ALA A 124 -2.21 22.47 -5.37
C ALA A 124 -2.23 23.71 -4.49
N PRO A 125 -1.05 24.22 -4.08
CA PRO A 125 -0.97 25.26 -3.06
C PRO A 125 -1.82 26.48 -3.32
N ALA A 126 -2.07 26.85 -4.56
CA ALA A 126 -2.83 28.03 -4.88
C ALA A 126 -4.30 27.76 -5.07
N GLY A 127 -4.73 26.54 -4.91
CA GLY A 127 -6.11 26.20 -5.17
C GLY A 127 -7.02 26.61 -4.05
N PRO A 128 -8.21 27.10 -4.34
CA PRO A 128 -9.20 27.28 -3.31
C PRO A 128 -9.57 25.91 -2.75
N ALA A 129 -9.76 25.90 -1.48
CA ALA A 129 -10.22 24.71 -0.83
C ALA A 129 -11.55 24.32 -1.35
N ALA A 130 -12.09 23.38 -1.40
CA ALA A 130 -13.45 23.07 -1.71
C ALA A 130 -13.61 21.89 -2.61
N ALA A 131 -12.55 21.32 -3.04
CA ALA A 131 -12.69 20.16 -3.86
C ALA A 131 -13.09 18.96 -3.03
N LYS A 132 -13.76 18.03 -3.64
CA LYS A 132 -14.18 16.82 -2.98
C LYS A 132 -13.10 15.76 -3.08
N PRO A 133 -13.05 14.84 -2.09
CA PRO A 133 -12.11 13.73 -2.21
C PRO A 133 -12.42 12.91 -3.46
N GLY A 134 -11.39 12.51 -4.11
CA GLY A 134 -11.51 11.73 -5.32
C GLY A 134 -11.17 10.28 -5.10
#